data_ca5e3ac549c5f6b9196d60a06e2feda9
#
_entry.id   ca5e3ac549c5f6b9196d60a06e2feda9
#
_cell.length_a   1.000
_cell.length_b   1.000
_cell.length_c   1.000
_cell.angle_alpha   90.00
_cell.angle_beta   90.00
_cell.angle_gamma   90.00
#
_symmetry.space_group_name_H-M   'P 1'
#
loop_
_entity.id
_entity.type
_entity.pdbx_description
1 polymer ?
#
loop_
_entity_poly.entity_id
_entity_poly.type
_entity_poly.pdbx_seq_one_letter_code
_entity_poly.pdbx_strand_id
1 'polypeptide(L)'
;MMEKKTIDLSKSVYDIVNANPEVKDIMCELGFTEIVKPIMLNTMGKMMTIPKGARVKEIPLSTIIDAFELSGFEVINTPEQLQKQQEEK
;
A
#
# COMPACT_ATOMS: atom_id res chain seq x y z
N MET A 1 7.84 -8.62 22.96
CA MET A 1 7.46 -7.25 22.59
C MET A 1 7.08 -7.19 21.15
N MET A 2 5.92 -6.74 20.88
CA MET A 2 5.42 -6.74 19.51
C MET A 2 5.51 -5.37 18.92
N GLU A 3 6.32 -5.26 17.90
CA GLU A 3 6.38 -4.03 17.15
C GLU A 3 5.32 -4.04 16.09
N LYS A 4 4.60 -2.94 15.98
CA LYS A 4 3.59 -2.82 14.96
C LYS A 4 4.27 -2.51 13.63
N LYS A 5 3.98 -3.34 12.64
CA LYS A 5 4.52 -3.11 11.32
C LYS A 5 3.79 -1.96 10.66
N THR A 6 4.50 -1.17 9.91
CA THR A 6 3.97 0.05 9.32
C THR A 6 4.00 -0.03 7.81
N ILE A 7 2.92 0.44 7.18
CA ILE A 7 2.84 0.57 5.73
C ILE A 7 2.73 2.05 5.39
N ASP A 8 3.72 2.54 4.64
CA ASP A 8 3.79 3.93 4.23
C ASP A 8 3.24 4.05 2.81
N LEU A 9 2.06 4.61 2.67
CA LEU A 9 1.39 4.67 1.38
C LEU A 9 2.04 5.65 0.40
N SER A 10 2.98 6.45 0.87
CA SER A 10 3.72 7.34 -0.04
C SER A 10 4.84 6.62 -0.76
N LYS A 11 5.18 5.40 -0.31
CA LYS A 11 6.24 4.64 -0.92
C LYS A 11 5.72 3.74 -2.02
N SER A 12 6.63 3.27 -2.87
CA SER A 12 6.25 2.38 -3.95
C SER A 12 5.81 1.03 -3.44
N VAL A 13 5.03 0.32 -4.25
CA VAL A 13 4.61 -1.03 -3.93
C VAL A 13 5.85 -1.91 -3.73
N TYR A 14 6.87 -1.71 -4.55
CA TYR A 14 8.12 -2.47 -4.44
C TYR A 14 8.74 -2.31 -3.05
N ASP A 15 8.84 -1.07 -2.58
CA ASP A 15 9.44 -0.80 -1.27
C ASP A 15 8.62 -1.42 -0.15
N ILE A 16 7.30 -1.30 -0.26
CA ILE A 16 6.40 -1.82 0.77
C ILE A 16 6.51 -3.34 0.86
N VAL A 17 6.51 -4.02 -0.28
CA VAL A 17 6.59 -5.47 -0.31
C VAL A 17 7.94 -5.96 0.19
N ASN A 18 9.01 -5.24 -0.16
CA ASN A 18 10.34 -5.65 0.31
C ASN A 18 10.47 -5.51 1.82
N ALA A 19 9.84 -4.50 2.40
CA ALA A 19 9.88 -4.33 3.84
C ALA A 19 9.03 -5.39 4.55
N ASN A 20 7.90 -5.77 3.94
CA ASN A 20 6.97 -6.72 4.54
C ASN A 20 6.42 -7.63 3.46
N PRO A 21 7.10 -8.75 3.17
CA PRO A 21 6.68 -9.62 2.06
C PRO A 21 5.26 -10.15 2.17
N GLU A 22 4.72 -10.26 3.39
CA GLU A 22 3.35 -10.74 3.54
C GLU A 22 2.33 -9.78 2.94
N VAL A 23 2.72 -8.55 2.64
CA VAL A 23 1.83 -7.60 1.97
C VAL A 23 1.39 -8.12 0.61
N LYS A 24 2.22 -8.93 -0.04
CA LYS A 24 1.86 -9.49 -1.33
C LYS A 24 0.56 -10.29 -1.26
N ASP A 25 0.44 -11.10 -0.23
CA ASP A 25 -0.77 -11.93 -0.09
C ASP A 25 -2.00 -11.07 0.13
N ILE A 26 -1.85 -10.04 0.96
CA ILE A 26 -2.98 -9.14 1.22
C ILE A 26 -3.39 -8.43 -0.05
N MET A 27 -2.41 -7.96 -0.82
CA MET A 27 -2.71 -7.26 -2.07
C MET A 27 -3.36 -8.18 -3.09
N CYS A 28 -2.93 -9.44 -3.15
CA CYS A 28 -3.57 -10.41 -4.03
C CYS A 28 -5.03 -10.59 -3.70
N GLU A 29 -5.34 -10.68 -2.41
CA GLU A 29 -6.71 -10.85 -1.97
C GLU A 29 -7.56 -9.63 -2.30
N LEU A 30 -6.94 -8.46 -2.35
CA LEU A 30 -7.65 -7.23 -2.67
C LEU A 30 -7.85 -7.05 -4.18
N GLY A 31 -7.20 -7.87 -5.00
CA GLY A 31 -7.35 -7.78 -6.43
C GLY A 31 -6.12 -7.30 -7.17
N PHE A 32 -5.03 -7.01 -6.47
CA PHE A 32 -3.78 -6.56 -7.10
C PHE A 32 -2.92 -7.74 -7.46
N THR A 33 -3.41 -8.60 -8.33
CA THR A 33 -2.71 -9.86 -8.62
C THR A 33 -1.55 -9.67 -9.60
N GLU A 34 -1.60 -8.65 -10.45
CA GLU A 34 -0.57 -8.45 -11.46
C GLU A 34 0.66 -7.79 -10.89
N ILE A 35 0.47 -6.73 -10.10
CA ILE A 35 1.59 -5.91 -9.63
C ILE A 35 2.50 -6.66 -8.67
N VAL A 36 2.00 -7.73 -8.04
CA VAL A 36 2.81 -8.47 -7.08
C VAL A 36 3.61 -9.60 -7.74
N LYS A 37 3.41 -9.85 -9.02
CA LYS A 37 4.24 -10.82 -9.73
C LYS A 37 5.67 -10.31 -9.81
N PRO A 38 6.67 -11.20 -9.70
CA PRO A 38 8.06 -10.74 -9.59
C PRO A 38 8.50 -9.78 -10.68
N ILE A 39 8.15 -10.06 -11.92
CA ILE A 39 8.57 -9.19 -13.03
C ILE A 39 7.90 -7.83 -12.90
N MET A 40 6.59 -7.80 -12.65
CA MET A 40 5.87 -6.55 -12.53
C MET A 40 6.31 -5.78 -11.30
N LEU A 41 6.56 -6.49 -10.19
CA LEU A 41 6.99 -5.84 -8.96
C LEU A 41 8.33 -5.15 -9.15
N ASN A 42 9.24 -5.79 -9.86
CA ASN A 42 10.57 -5.24 -10.07
C ASN A 42 10.62 -4.12 -11.10
N THR A 43 9.56 -3.96 -11.88
CA THR A 43 9.49 -2.90 -12.89
C THR A 43 8.43 -1.88 -12.50
N MET A 44 7.16 -2.19 -12.73
CA MET A 44 6.09 -1.25 -12.45
C MET A 44 5.94 -0.99 -10.95
N GLY A 45 6.25 -2.01 -10.13
CA GLY A 45 6.11 -1.86 -8.69
C GLY A 45 6.96 -0.76 -8.11
N LYS A 46 8.09 -0.46 -8.75
CA LYS A 46 8.98 0.61 -8.28
C LYS A 46 8.40 1.98 -8.56
N MET A 47 7.49 2.09 -9.49
CA MET A 47 6.88 3.37 -9.87
C MET A 47 5.45 3.50 -9.38
N MET A 48 4.84 2.41 -8.97
CA MET A 48 3.43 2.39 -8.57
C MET A 48 3.30 2.53 -7.07
N THR A 49 2.35 3.34 -6.62
CA THR A 49 1.99 3.40 -5.21
C THR A 49 0.64 2.72 -5.02
N ILE A 50 0.36 2.34 -3.77
CA ILE A 50 -0.92 1.69 -3.48
C ILE A 50 -2.11 2.60 -3.82
N PRO A 51 -2.08 3.90 -3.46
CA PRO A 51 -3.20 4.77 -3.85
C PRO A 51 -3.38 4.88 -5.37
N LYS A 52 -2.29 4.90 -6.12
CA LYS A 52 -2.41 4.92 -7.58
C LYS A 52 -3.02 3.62 -8.09
N GLY A 53 -2.57 2.49 -7.53
CA GLY A 53 -3.13 1.20 -7.93
C GLY A 53 -4.59 1.09 -7.59
N ALA A 54 -4.98 1.62 -6.45
CA ALA A 54 -6.38 1.61 -6.05
C ALA A 54 -7.23 2.37 -7.05
N ARG A 55 -6.74 3.50 -7.51
CA ARG A 55 -7.48 4.31 -8.47
C ARG A 55 -7.62 3.57 -9.81
N VAL A 56 -6.55 2.94 -10.27
CA VAL A 56 -6.57 2.21 -11.52
C VAL A 56 -7.54 1.04 -11.45
N LYS A 57 -7.56 0.33 -10.33
CA LYS A 57 -8.45 -0.81 -10.15
C LYS A 57 -9.83 -0.42 -9.68
N GLU A 58 -10.05 0.86 -9.37
CA GLU A 58 -11.32 1.34 -8.86
C GLU A 58 -11.70 0.65 -7.55
N ILE A 59 -10.71 0.43 -6.71
CA ILE A 59 -10.92 -0.16 -5.38
C ILE A 59 -10.84 0.98 -4.37
N PRO A 60 -11.85 1.12 -3.48
CA PRO A 60 -11.80 2.18 -2.48
C PRO A 60 -10.56 2.04 -1.61
N LEU A 61 -9.85 3.14 -1.42
CA LEU A 61 -8.63 3.11 -0.62
C LEU A 61 -8.93 2.70 0.82
N SER A 62 -10.10 3.08 1.33
CA SER A 62 -10.48 2.69 2.68
C SER A 62 -10.55 1.18 2.84
N THR A 63 -11.00 0.47 1.81
CA THR A 63 -11.04 -0.99 1.84
C THR A 63 -9.63 -1.55 1.97
N ILE A 64 -8.68 -0.97 1.26
CA ILE A 64 -7.29 -1.42 1.30
C ILE A 64 -6.69 -1.14 2.67
N ILE A 65 -6.93 0.06 3.20
CA ILE A 65 -6.42 0.43 4.52
C ILE A 65 -6.98 -0.51 5.58
N ASP A 66 -8.29 -0.78 5.51
CA ASP A 66 -8.92 -1.68 6.47
C ASP A 66 -8.29 -3.06 6.43
N ALA A 67 -8.01 -3.58 5.24
CA ALA A 67 -7.42 -4.90 5.10
C ALA A 67 -6.04 -4.96 5.76
N PHE A 68 -5.23 -3.92 5.57
CA PHE A 68 -3.91 -3.88 6.19
C PHE A 68 -4.03 -3.78 7.71
N GLU A 69 -4.94 -2.95 8.19
CA GLU A 69 -5.10 -2.79 9.63
C GLU A 69 -5.61 -4.07 10.28
N LEU A 70 -6.49 -4.79 9.60
CA LEU A 70 -6.97 -6.07 10.11
C LEU A 70 -5.85 -7.10 10.18
N SER A 71 -4.84 -6.93 9.36
CA SER A 71 -3.70 -7.84 9.36
C SER A 71 -2.60 -7.40 10.33
N GLY A 72 -2.83 -6.35 11.10
CA GLY A 72 -1.89 -5.92 12.12
C GLY A 72 -0.94 -4.82 11.72
N PHE A 73 -1.16 -4.19 10.57
CA PHE A 73 -0.30 -3.10 10.11
C PHE A 73 -0.87 -1.76 10.50
N GLU A 74 0.03 -0.81 10.71
CA GLU A 74 -0.34 0.59 10.85
C GLU A 74 -0.09 1.28 9.53
N VAL A 75 -1.12 1.93 8.98
CA VAL A 75 -1.02 2.60 7.68
C VAL A 75 -0.79 4.09 7.91
N ILE A 76 0.27 4.62 7.33
CA ILE A 76 0.64 6.02 7.48
C ILE A 76 0.78 6.68 6.12
N ASN A 77 0.81 8.01 6.14
CA ASN A 77 1.03 8.82 4.94
C ASN A 77 -0.01 8.54 3.87
N THR A 78 -1.27 8.43 4.30
CA THR A 78 -2.35 8.31 3.33
C THR A 78 -2.45 9.62 2.55
N PRO A 79 -3.01 9.58 1.34
CA PRO A 79 -3.18 10.82 0.59
C PRO A 79 -3.98 11.88 1.35
N GLU A 80 -4.94 11.43 2.14
CA GLU A 80 -5.75 12.33 2.93
C GLU A 80 -4.91 13.05 3.98
N GLN A 81 -4.02 12.31 4.65
CA GLN A 81 -3.14 12.89 5.66
C GLN A 81 -2.17 13.88 5.04
N LEU A 82 -1.60 13.53 3.89
CA LEU A 82 -0.66 14.41 3.23
C LEU A 82 -1.33 15.69 2.75
N GLN A 83 -2.56 15.56 2.25
CA GLN A 83 -3.31 16.70 1.79
C GLN A 83 -3.65 17.64 2.94
N LYS A 84 -4.00 17.07 4.09
CA LYS A 84 -4.29 17.89 5.27
C LYS A 84 -3.08 18.68 5.70
N GLN A 85 -1.91 18.08 5.67
CA GLN A 85 -0.70 18.78 6.06
C GLN A 85 -0.42 19.97 5.16
N GLN A 86 -0.72 19.84 3.88
CA GLN A 86 -0.52 20.92 2.94
C GLN A 86 -1.51 22.05 3.18
N GLU A 87 -2.70 21.72 3.59
CA GLU A 87 -3.73 22.73 3.78
C GLU A 87 -3.53 23.56 5.04
N GLU A 88 -2.76 23.05 5.96
CA GLU A 88 -2.58 23.73 7.24
C GLU A 88 -1.54 24.82 7.19
N LYS A 89 -1.01 25.12 6.06
CA LYS A 89 0.02 26.15 5.96
C LYS A 89 -0.49 27.55 6.23
#